data_bfb46d30cae2aad33ead484202a5d75a
#
_entry.id   bfb46d30cae2aad33ead484202a5d75a
#
_cell.length_a   1.000
_cell.length_b   1.000
_cell.length_c   1.000
_cell.angle_alpha   90.00
_cell.angle_beta   90.00
_cell.angle_gamma   90.00
#
_symmetry.space_group_name_H-M   'P 1'
#
loop_
_entity.id
_entity.type
_entity.pdbx_description
1 polymer ?
#
loop_
_entity_poly.entity_id
_entity_poly.type
_entity_poly.pdbx_seq_one_letter_code
_entity_poly.pdbx_strand_id
1 'polypeptide(L)'
;MTTNIAAAGVQAGQDQAAPSPLVDFIKDFKCNRGAVIGLAVMVVVTLAALLAPWIAPHDPLLQDRDHMLTAPVWTSGQWTYILGTDEAGRDILSRLVFGARMSLLIGITSVLFALVPGVVLGLLAAFFPQKAGPLIMRLMDIMMALPSLLLAVAVMAVLGPGVLNAMIAIAIVTLPGYVRLTRASAMIELERDYVTASRMAGAGLLRLMFVAVLPNCMAPLLIHATLSFSNAILDIAALGFLGLGVQPPTPEWGTMLASARDYITSAWWVVTMPGLTILASVLSINLMGDGLRDALDPRLKRIS
;
A
#
# COMPACT_ATOMS: atom_id res chain seq x y z
N MET A 1 -14.58 60.86 -48.11
CA MET A 1 -15.14 59.95 -47.11
C MET A 1 -14.06 58.93 -46.84
N THR A 2 -13.28 59.18 -45.80
CA THR A 2 -12.12 58.38 -45.40
C THR A 2 -12.55 57.52 -44.17
N THR A 3 -12.72 56.24 -44.36
CA THR A 3 -13.04 55.31 -43.30
C THR A 3 -11.77 54.87 -42.61
N ASN A 4 -11.67 55.24 -41.34
CA ASN A 4 -10.63 54.88 -40.39
C ASN A 4 -10.87 53.45 -39.90
N ILE A 5 -10.05 52.48 -40.30
CA ILE A 5 -10.05 51.16 -39.74
C ILE A 5 -9.12 51.17 -38.54
N ALA A 6 -9.70 51.27 -37.37
CA ALA A 6 -9.01 51.17 -36.10
C ALA A 6 -8.34 49.78 -35.97
N ALA A 7 -7.05 49.81 -35.77
CA ALA A 7 -6.25 48.63 -35.43
C ALA A 7 -6.75 48.03 -34.09
N ALA A 8 -7.46 46.93 -34.17
CA ALA A 8 -7.74 46.11 -32.99
C ALA A 8 -6.42 45.52 -32.50
N GLY A 9 -5.96 46.01 -31.35
CA GLY A 9 -4.78 45.52 -30.69
C GLY A 9 -4.93 44.02 -30.38
N VAL A 10 -4.08 43.20 -30.98
CA VAL A 10 -3.79 41.85 -30.55
C VAL A 10 -3.16 41.95 -29.17
N GLN A 11 -3.98 41.80 -28.15
CA GLN A 11 -3.44 41.56 -26.82
C GLN A 11 -2.60 40.27 -26.89
N ALA A 12 -1.27 40.41 -26.85
CA ALA A 12 -0.37 39.33 -26.63
C ALA A 12 -0.78 38.66 -25.31
N GLY A 13 -1.45 37.51 -25.42
CA GLY A 13 -1.72 36.63 -24.31
C GLY A 13 -0.36 36.32 -23.67
N GLN A 14 -0.22 36.73 -22.41
CA GLN A 14 0.93 36.33 -21.59
C GLN A 14 1.04 34.82 -21.72
N ASP A 15 2.13 34.33 -22.28
CA ASP A 15 2.56 32.94 -22.23
C ASP A 15 2.74 32.60 -20.75
N GLN A 16 1.65 32.25 -20.06
CA GLN A 16 1.74 31.51 -18.81
C GLN A 16 2.24 30.14 -19.21
N ALA A 17 3.55 29.92 -19.02
CA ALA A 17 4.16 28.62 -19.18
C ALA A 17 3.26 27.60 -18.46
N ALA A 18 2.77 26.62 -19.20
CA ALA A 18 1.89 25.59 -18.65
C ALA A 18 2.54 25.01 -17.39
N PRO A 19 1.86 25.04 -16.23
CA PRO A 19 2.44 24.56 -14.99
C PRO A 19 2.92 23.14 -15.19
N SER A 20 4.06 22.80 -14.58
CA SER A 20 4.63 21.47 -14.74
C SER A 20 3.65 20.42 -14.18
N PRO A 21 3.47 19.26 -14.81
CA PRO A 21 2.52 18.22 -14.36
C PRO A 21 2.69 17.84 -12.89
N LEU A 22 3.89 17.96 -12.34
CA LEU A 22 4.19 17.70 -10.92
C LEU A 22 3.62 18.78 -10.00
N VAL A 23 3.62 20.05 -10.41
CA VAL A 23 3.06 21.15 -9.61
C VAL A 23 1.54 21.01 -9.52
N ASP A 24 0.89 20.69 -10.63
CA ASP A 24 -0.55 20.43 -10.66
C ASP A 24 -0.92 19.23 -9.78
N PHE A 25 -0.17 18.12 -9.89
CA PHE A 25 -0.36 16.95 -9.05
C PHE A 25 -0.27 17.29 -7.56
N ILE A 26 0.77 18.02 -7.14
CA ILE A 26 0.96 18.42 -5.73
C ILE A 26 -0.17 19.34 -5.26
N LYS A 27 -0.64 20.25 -6.13
CA LYS A 27 -1.74 21.17 -5.83
C LYS A 27 -3.04 20.38 -5.63
N ASP A 28 -3.37 19.50 -6.55
CA ASP A 28 -4.59 18.68 -6.50
C ASP A 28 -4.58 17.76 -5.28
N PHE A 29 -3.45 17.11 -4.99
CA PHE A 29 -3.28 16.28 -3.80
C PHE A 29 -3.47 17.08 -2.50
N LYS A 30 -2.93 18.30 -2.41
CA LYS A 30 -3.09 19.18 -1.24
C LYS A 30 -4.52 19.71 -1.05
N CYS A 31 -5.33 19.74 -2.08
CA CYS A 31 -6.74 20.11 -1.97
C CYS A 31 -7.56 19.06 -1.19
N ASN A 32 -7.15 17.79 -1.21
CA ASN A 32 -7.78 16.73 -0.44
C ASN A 32 -7.21 16.69 0.97
N ARG A 33 -7.93 17.27 1.96
CA ARG A 33 -7.51 17.33 3.37
C ARG A 33 -7.29 15.94 3.96
N GLY A 34 -8.11 14.96 3.59
CA GLY A 34 -7.98 13.58 4.04
C GLY A 34 -6.64 12.99 3.61
N ALA A 35 -6.26 13.20 2.34
CA ALA A 35 -5.00 12.73 1.80
C ALA A 35 -3.77 13.34 2.51
N VAL A 36 -3.84 14.65 2.83
CA VAL A 36 -2.75 15.33 3.57
C VAL A 36 -2.63 14.78 4.99
N ILE A 37 -3.76 14.56 5.68
CA ILE A 37 -3.76 13.94 7.02
C ILE A 37 -3.20 12.51 6.94
N GLY A 38 -3.68 11.70 6.00
CA GLY A 38 -3.19 10.35 5.79
C GLY A 38 -1.69 10.30 5.53
N LEU A 39 -1.21 11.17 4.65
CA LEU A 39 0.23 11.30 4.37
C LEU A 39 1.02 11.70 5.62
N ALA A 40 0.53 12.69 6.40
CA ALA A 40 1.19 13.13 7.62
C ALA A 40 1.30 12.00 8.65
N VAL A 41 0.23 11.24 8.89
CA VAL A 41 0.26 10.08 9.79
C VAL A 41 1.22 9.00 9.28
N MET A 42 1.20 8.67 7.98
CA MET A 42 2.11 7.69 7.41
C MET A 42 3.58 8.13 7.50
N VAL A 43 3.86 9.42 7.32
CA VAL A 43 5.21 9.97 7.53
C VAL A 43 5.62 9.82 9.00
N VAL A 44 4.74 10.12 9.95
CA VAL A 44 5.02 9.93 11.39
C VAL A 44 5.28 8.46 11.71
N VAL A 45 4.44 7.54 11.25
CA VAL A 45 4.62 6.08 11.46
C VAL A 45 5.92 5.59 10.85
N THR A 46 6.24 6.04 9.62
CA THR A 46 7.48 5.65 8.93
C THR A 46 8.71 6.22 9.64
N LEU A 47 8.67 7.48 10.07
CA LEU A 47 9.76 8.09 10.84
C LEU A 47 9.93 7.39 12.20
N ALA A 48 8.83 7.10 12.90
CA ALA A 48 8.89 6.33 14.14
C ALA A 48 9.53 4.95 13.92
N ALA A 49 9.14 4.25 12.84
CA ALA A 49 9.74 2.98 12.47
C ALA A 49 11.25 3.10 12.17
N LEU A 50 11.67 4.11 11.42
CA LEU A 50 13.09 4.32 11.08
C LEU A 50 13.92 4.72 12.31
N LEU A 51 13.37 5.58 13.14
CA LEU A 51 14.03 6.11 14.34
C LEU A 51 13.75 5.24 15.58
N ALA A 52 13.19 4.03 15.42
CA ALA A 52 12.83 3.14 16.51
C ALA A 52 13.95 2.94 17.56
N PRO A 53 15.25 2.74 17.19
CA PRO A 53 16.31 2.56 18.18
C PRO A 53 16.59 3.78 19.06
N TRP A 54 16.15 4.99 18.62
CA TRP A 54 16.36 6.24 19.36
C TRP A 54 15.10 6.73 20.07
N ILE A 55 13.92 6.30 19.61
CA ILE A 55 12.61 6.75 20.15
C ILE A 55 12.09 5.76 21.20
N ALA A 56 12.35 4.46 21.03
CA ALA A 56 11.85 3.43 21.93
C ALA A 56 12.47 3.59 23.33
N PRO A 57 11.64 3.69 24.41
CA PRO A 57 12.15 3.84 25.75
C PRO A 57 12.93 2.61 26.26
N HIS A 58 12.53 1.40 25.78
CA HIS A 58 13.10 0.13 26.22
C HIS A 58 13.44 -0.77 25.03
N ASP A 59 14.24 -1.79 25.25
CA ASP A 59 14.43 -2.86 24.28
C ASP A 59 13.09 -3.62 24.10
N PRO A 60 12.57 -3.76 22.87
CA PRO A 60 11.29 -4.41 22.62
C PRO A 60 11.26 -5.90 22.98
N LEU A 61 12.42 -6.52 23.23
CA LEU A 61 12.56 -7.93 23.58
C LEU A 61 12.80 -8.12 25.08
N LEU A 62 13.17 -7.07 25.81
CA LEU A 62 13.41 -7.13 27.24
C LEU A 62 12.14 -7.51 27.99
N GLN A 63 12.20 -8.57 28.78
CA GLN A 63 11.11 -9.05 29.61
C GLN A 63 11.33 -8.62 31.07
N ASP A 64 10.35 -7.92 31.61
CA ASP A 64 10.33 -7.52 33.03
C ASP A 64 9.23 -8.29 33.77
N ARG A 65 9.64 -9.35 34.49
CA ARG A 65 8.69 -10.24 35.18
C ARG A 65 7.95 -9.58 36.33
N ASP A 66 8.52 -8.51 36.90
CA ASP A 66 7.91 -7.79 38.01
C ASP A 66 6.82 -6.82 37.54
N HIS A 67 6.82 -6.51 36.22
CA HIS A 67 5.88 -5.59 35.59
C HIS A 67 5.04 -6.25 34.47
N MET A 68 4.67 -7.52 34.64
CA MET A 68 3.77 -8.19 33.68
C MET A 68 2.37 -7.57 33.72
N LEU A 69 1.77 -7.30 32.57
CA LEU A 69 0.44 -6.71 32.40
C LEU A 69 0.27 -5.41 33.22
N THR A 70 1.31 -4.60 33.33
CA THR A 70 1.22 -3.28 33.96
C THR A 70 0.38 -2.36 33.10
N ALA A 71 -0.60 -1.69 33.73
CA ALA A 71 -1.50 -0.78 33.02
C ALA A 71 -0.78 0.50 32.52
N PRO A 72 -1.32 1.17 31.47
CA PRO A 72 -0.78 2.44 30.99
C PRO A 72 -0.68 3.52 32.06
N VAL A 73 0.19 4.52 31.85
CA VAL A 73 0.49 5.60 32.82
C VAL A 73 -0.74 6.32 33.35
N TRP A 74 -1.77 6.55 32.55
CA TRP A 74 -3.01 7.21 32.96
C TRP A 74 -3.89 6.36 33.87
N THR A 75 -3.62 5.08 34.00
CA THR A 75 -4.32 4.15 34.91
C THR A 75 -3.45 3.77 36.10
N SER A 76 -2.16 3.46 35.86
CA SER A 76 -1.22 3.00 36.88
C SER A 76 -0.54 4.15 37.63
N GLY A 77 -0.44 5.35 37.03
CA GLY A 77 0.37 6.46 37.51
C GLY A 77 1.88 6.27 37.37
N GLN A 78 2.35 5.15 36.85
CA GLN A 78 3.77 4.81 36.68
C GLN A 78 4.27 5.22 35.29
N TRP A 79 5.27 6.08 35.24
CA TRP A 79 5.84 6.59 33.98
C TRP A 79 6.86 5.65 33.31
N THR A 80 7.22 4.56 33.95
CA THR A 80 8.21 3.60 33.43
C THR A 80 7.73 3.00 32.11
N TYR A 81 6.45 2.60 32.03
CA TYR A 81 5.85 2.01 30.84
C TYR A 81 4.63 2.83 30.38
N ILE A 82 4.85 3.78 29.45
CA ILE A 82 3.84 4.78 29.05
C ILE A 82 2.53 4.13 28.57
N LEU A 83 2.61 3.13 27.68
CA LEU A 83 1.44 2.39 27.16
C LEU A 83 1.19 1.07 27.91
N GLY A 84 1.93 0.84 29.01
CA GLY A 84 1.89 -0.41 29.75
C GLY A 84 2.75 -1.52 29.16
N THR A 85 2.62 -2.71 29.72
CA THR A 85 3.38 -3.90 29.35
C THR A 85 2.47 -5.02 28.86
N ASP A 86 3.04 -5.97 28.12
CA ASP A 86 2.37 -7.16 27.66
C ASP A 86 2.45 -8.33 28.69
N GLU A 87 1.99 -9.52 28.29
CA GLU A 87 1.97 -10.74 29.13
C GLU A 87 3.35 -11.22 29.57
N ALA A 88 4.42 -10.80 28.90
CA ALA A 88 5.78 -11.12 29.25
C ALA A 88 6.53 -9.95 29.94
N GLY A 89 5.80 -8.86 30.28
CA GLY A 89 6.40 -7.65 30.85
C GLY A 89 7.18 -6.78 29.86
N ARG A 90 6.98 -6.96 28.54
CA ARG A 90 7.64 -6.17 27.49
C ARG A 90 6.90 -4.85 27.26
N ASP A 91 7.66 -3.76 27.05
CA ASP A 91 7.10 -2.43 26.81
C ASP A 91 6.29 -2.37 25.49
N ILE A 92 4.99 -2.08 25.60
CA ILE A 92 4.09 -2.00 24.43
C ILE A 92 4.50 -0.87 23.49
N LEU A 93 4.89 0.31 24.00
CA LEU A 93 5.29 1.43 23.14
C LEU A 93 6.50 1.06 22.27
N SER A 94 7.55 0.52 22.89
CA SER A 94 8.74 0.06 22.16
C SER A 94 8.40 -1.00 21.13
N ARG A 95 7.54 -1.95 21.47
CA ARG A 95 7.08 -3.01 20.56
C ARG A 95 6.24 -2.48 19.40
N LEU A 96 5.40 -1.46 19.62
CA LEU A 96 4.63 -0.82 18.54
C LEU A 96 5.52 -0.10 17.55
N VAL A 97 6.52 0.63 18.04
CA VAL A 97 7.46 1.38 17.20
C VAL A 97 8.36 0.44 16.40
N PHE A 98 8.92 -0.59 17.02
CA PHE A 98 9.69 -1.62 16.31
C PHE A 98 8.82 -2.50 15.42
N GLY A 99 7.59 -2.81 15.84
CA GLY A 99 6.61 -3.55 15.05
C GLY A 99 6.24 -2.84 13.76
N ALA A 100 6.20 -1.49 13.77
CA ALA A 100 5.98 -0.70 12.57
C ALA A 100 6.98 -1.03 11.46
N ARG A 101 8.26 -1.27 11.78
CA ARG A 101 9.27 -1.67 10.78
C ARG A 101 8.88 -2.95 10.08
N MET A 102 8.50 -3.98 10.85
CA MET A 102 8.14 -5.28 10.30
C MET A 102 6.84 -5.19 9.51
N SER A 103 5.78 -4.60 10.06
CA SER A 103 4.49 -4.48 9.40
C SER A 103 4.56 -3.68 8.10
N LEU A 104 5.30 -2.54 8.07
CA LEU A 104 5.51 -1.75 6.87
C LEU A 104 6.39 -2.48 5.84
N LEU A 105 7.50 -3.10 6.28
CA LEU A 105 8.38 -3.86 5.39
C LEU A 105 7.63 -4.99 4.68
N ILE A 106 6.87 -5.78 5.43
CA ILE A 106 6.12 -6.90 4.89
C ILE A 106 5.05 -6.37 3.92
N GLY A 107 4.31 -5.31 4.30
CA GLY A 107 3.31 -4.72 3.43
C GLY A 107 3.88 -4.24 2.09
N ILE A 108 4.96 -3.47 2.11
CA ILE A 108 5.62 -2.94 0.90
C ILE A 108 6.17 -4.08 0.03
N THR A 109 6.90 -5.02 0.64
CA THR A 109 7.51 -6.12 -0.11
C THR A 109 6.47 -7.06 -0.72
N SER A 110 5.37 -7.35 -0.01
CA SER A 110 4.26 -8.15 -0.55
C SER A 110 3.64 -7.48 -1.78
N VAL A 111 3.41 -6.16 -1.71
CA VAL A 111 2.90 -5.38 -2.85
C VAL A 111 3.87 -5.45 -4.03
N LEU A 112 5.16 -5.26 -3.82
CA LEU A 112 6.17 -5.33 -4.89
C LEU A 112 6.27 -6.72 -5.50
N PHE A 113 6.20 -7.77 -4.67
CA PHE A 113 6.22 -9.17 -5.13
C PHE A 113 4.97 -9.55 -5.93
N ALA A 114 3.84 -8.85 -5.73
CA ALA A 114 2.64 -9.02 -6.54
C ALA A 114 2.64 -8.11 -7.78
N LEU A 115 3.04 -6.83 -7.62
CA LEU A 115 3.01 -5.82 -8.68
C LEU A 115 3.91 -6.19 -9.85
N VAL A 116 5.18 -6.54 -9.58
CA VAL A 116 6.15 -6.80 -10.66
C VAL A 116 5.72 -7.97 -11.55
N PRO A 117 5.47 -9.19 -11.04
CA PRO A 117 4.97 -10.27 -11.88
C PRO A 117 3.57 -10.01 -12.41
N GLY A 118 2.70 -9.31 -11.64
CA GLY A 118 1.36 -8.96 -12.07
C GLY A 118 1.33 -8.06 -13.31
N VAL A 119 2.21 -7.06 -13.35
CA VAL A 119 2.40 -6.18 -14.51
C VAL A 119 2.89 -6.98 -15.71
N VAL A 120 3.92 -7.82 -15.53
CA VAL A 120 4.47 -8.63 -16.63
C VAL A 120 3.42 -9.59 -17.19
N LEU A 121 2.74 -10.35 -16.32
CA LEU A 121 1.70 -11.29 -16.74
C LEU A 121 0.49 -10.57 -17.36
N GLY A 122 0.10 -9.42 -16.83
CA GLY A 122 -0.99 -8.60 -17.37
C GLY A 122 -0.69 -8.07 -18.77
N LEU A 123 0.52 -7.55 -18.98
CA LEU A 123 1.00 -7.13 -20.31
C LEU A 123 1.05 -8.32 -21.28
N LEU A 124 1.60 -9.45 -20.86
CA LEU A 124 1.61 -10.67 -21.69
C LEU A 124 0.19 -11.11 -22.06
N ALA A 125 -0.75 -11.04 -21.12
CA ALA A 125 -2.15 -11.39 -21.39
C ALA A 125 -2.84 -10.39 -22.33
N ALA A 126 -2.44 -9.12 -22.35
CA ALA A 126 -2.97 -8.11 -23.26
C ALA A 126 -2.39 -8.23 -24.66
N PHE A 127 -1.08 -8.44 -24.78
CA PHE A 127 -0.38 -8.51 -26.06
C PHE A 127 -0.58 -9.85 -26.80
N PHE A 128 -0.90 -10.92 -26.06
CA PHE A 128 -1.14 -12.26 -26.62
C PHE A 128 -2.54 -12.79 -26.28
N PRO A 129 -3.64 -12.11 -26.72
CA PRO A 129 -5.00 -12.39 -26.30
C PRO A 129 -5.51 -13.77 -26.72
N GLN A 130 -4.93 -14.38 -27.74
CA GLN A 130 -5.35 -15.69 -28.25
C GLN A 130 -4.53 -16.87 -27.71
N LYS A 131 -3.34 -16.64 -27.17
CA LYS A 131 -2.41 -17.69 -26.72
C LYS A 131 -2.22 -17.66 -25.21
N ALA A 132 -1.39 -16.73 -24.71
CA ALA A 132 -1.05 -16.61 -23.30
C ALA A 132 -2.21 -16.01 -22.46
N GLY A 133 -2.98 -15.09 -23.05
CA GLY A 133 -4.06 -14.38 -22.34
C GLY A 133 -5.08 -15.32 -21.69
N PRO A 134 -5.71 -16.26 -22.41
CA PRO A 134 -6.71 -17.15 -21.82
C PRO A 134 -6.15 -18.02 -20.70
N LEU A 135 -4.91 -18.53 -20.86
CA LEU A 135 -4.26 -19.37 -19.84
C LEU A 135 -3.98 -18.57 -18.55
N ILE A 136 -3.37 -17.40 -18.72
CA ILE A 136 -3.06 -16.50 -17.57
C ILE A 136 -4.36 -16.12 -16.85
N MET A 137 -5.39 -15.68 -17.59
CA MET A 137 -6.66 -15.28 -16.99
C MET A 137 -7.35 -16.42 -16.28
N ARG A 138 -7.33 -17.63 -16.84
CA ARG A 138 -7.92 -18.81 -16.21
C ARG A 138 -7.23 -19.18 -14.91
N LEU A 139 -5.88 -19.03 -14.84
CA LEU A 139 -5.15 -19.22 -13.60
C LEU A 139 -5.55 -18.17 -12.56
N MET A 140 -5.67 -16.90 -12.96
CA MET A 140 -6.13 -15.83 -12.07
C MET A 140 -7.57 -16.08 -11.57
N ASP A 141 -8.45 -16.61 -12.44
CA ASP A 141 -9.83 -16.95 -12.07
C ASP A 141 -9.88 -18.08 -11.03
N ILE A 142 -9.04 -19.10 -11.18
CA ILE A 142 -8.92 -20.18 -10.18
C ILE A 142 -8.45 -19.64 -8.84
N MET A 143 -7.45 -18.76 -8.82
CA MET A 143 -6.96 -18.15 -7.58
C MET A 143 -8.03 -17.30 -6.90
N MET A 144 -8.83 -16.55 -7.66
CA MET A 144 -9.91 -15.71 -7.13
C MET A 144 -11.18 -16.47 -6.76
N ALA A 145 -11.30 -17.76 -7.13
CA ALA A 145 -12.42 -18.60 -6.71
C ALA A 145 -12.38 -18.92 -5.21
N LEU A 146 -11.20 -18.80 -4.58
CA LEU A 146 -11.02 -18.98 -3.15
C LEU A 146 -11.09 -17.64 -2.41
N PRO A 147 -11.69 -17.57 -1.22
CA PRO A 147 -11.55 -16.40 -0.35
C PRO A 147 -10.07 -16.11 -0.08
N SER A 148 -9.68 -14.82 -0.15
CA SER A 148 -8.27 -14.37 -0.05
C SER A 148 -7.54 -14.94 1.17
N LEU A 149 -8.15 -14.85 2.34
CA LEU A 149 -7.56 -15.35 3.58
C LEU A 149 -7.38 -16.88 3.55
N LEU A 150 -8.33 -17.64 2.99
CA LEU A 150 -8.19 -19.09 2.87
C LEU A 150 -7.05 -19.47 1.91
N LEU A 151 -6.90 -18.74 0.80
CA LEU A 151 -5.78 -18.94 -0.12
C LEU A 151 -4.46 -18.63 0.58
N ALA A 152 -4.38 -17.52 1.34
CA ALA A 152 -3.18 -17.17 2.10
C ALA A 152 -2.81 -18.28 3.11
N VAL A 153 -3.79 -18.77 3.88
CA VAL A 153 -3.59 -19.85 4.85
C VAL A 153 -3.16 -21.15 4.15
N ALA A 154 -3.74 -21.50 3.01
CA ALA A 154 -3.36 -22.69 2.24
C ALA A 154 -1.90 -22.59 1.74
N VAL A 155 -1.48 -21.41 1.27
CA VAL A 155 -0.08 -21.16 0.88
C VAL A 155 0.84 -21.28 2.08
N MET A 156 0.47 -20.69 3.22
CA MET A 156 1.26 -20.78 4.47
C MET A 156 1.32 -22.20 5.02
N ALA A 157 0.28 -23.01 4.86
CA ALA A 157 0.29 -24.43 5.26
C ALA A 157 1.35 -25.24 4.50
N VAL A 158 1.66 -24.85 3.25
CA VAL A 158 2.71 -25.49 2.45
C VAL A 158 4.09 -24.93 2.73
N LEU A 159 4.20 -23.60 2.86
CA LEU A 159 5.49 -22.91 3.04
C LEU A 159 5.99 -22.93 4.50
N GLY A 160 5.08 -23.09 5.45
CA GLY A 160 5.35 -22.94 6.88
C GLY A 160 5.32 -21.50 7.38
N PRO A 161 5.33 -21.28 8.71
CA PRO A 161 5.35 -19.96 9.31
C PRO A 161 6.67 -19.21 9.00
N GLY A 162 6.59 -17.88 8.93
CA GLY A 162 7.76 -17.04 8.72
C GLY A 162 7.48 -15.78 7.91
N VAL A 163 8.35 -14.80 8.08
CA VAL A 163 8.20 -13.46 7.47
C VAL A 163 8.15 -13.54 5.94
N LEU A 164 9.14 -14.19 5.32
CA LEU A 164 9.23 -14.32 3.87
C LEU A 164 8.05 -15.10 3.29
N ASN A 165 7.65 -16.17 3.97
CA ASN A 165 6.53 -17.01 3.54
C ASN A 165 5.20 -16.22 3.59
N ALA A 166 5.00 -15.40 4.62
CA ALA A 166 3.85 -14.50 4.73
C ALA A 166 3.84 -13.46 3.59
N MET A 167 5.00 -12.85 3.28
CA MET A 167 5.14 -11.93 2.14
C MET A 167 4.74 -12.60 0.82
N ILE A 168 5.21 -13.80 0.57
CA ILE A 168 4.90 -14.58 -0.63
C ILE A 168 3.40 -14.95 -0.67
N ALA A 169 2.84 -15.40 0.46
CA ALA A 169 1.43 -15.76 0.53
C ALA A 169 0.52 -14.58 0.17
N ILE A 170 0.79 -13.40 0.74
CA ILE A 170 0.03 -12.18 0.45
C ILE A 170 0.25 -11.73 -1.00
N ALA A 171 1.48 -11.81 -1.51
CA ALA A 171 1.78 -11.50 -2.90
C ALA A 171 1.00 -12.41 -3.87
N ILE A 172 0.91 -13.71 -3.60
CA ILE A 172 0.13 -14.66 -4.40
C ILE A 172 -1.35 -14.29 -4.39
N VAL A 173 -1.90 -13.96 -3.23
CA VAL A 173 -3.32 -13.58 -3.08
C VAL A 173 -3.66 -12.29 -3.85
N THR A 174 -2.77 -11.31 -3.84
CA THR A 174 -2.98 -10.00 -4.48
C THR A 174 -2.63 -9.99 -5.98
N LEU A 175 -1.82 -10.92 -6.46
CA LEU A 175 -1.37 -11.04 -7.84
C LEU A 175 -2.48 -10.96 -8.89
N PRO A 176 -3.64 -11.66 -8.76
CA PRO A 176 -4.71 -11.62 -9.75
C PRO A 176 -5.27 -10.21 -9.99
N GLY A 177 -5.36 -9.40 -8.95
CA GLY A 177 -5.80 -8.00 -9.04
C GLY A 177 -4.89 -7.19 -9.97
N TYR A 178 -3.57 -7.30 -9.80
CA TYR A 178 -2.59 -6.62 -10.65
C TYR A 178 -2.62 -7.12 -12.08
N VAL A 179 -2.70 -8.43 -12.30
CA VAL A 179 -2.76 -9.02 -13.65
C VAL A 179 -3.98 -8.52 -14.41
N ARG A 180 -5.16 -8.53 -13.79
CA ARG A 180 -6.42 -8.09 -14.40
C ARG A 180 -6.40 -6.59 -14.69
N LEU A 181 -5.96 -5.78 -13.74
CA LEU A 181 -5.90 -4.34 -13.91
C LEU A 181 -4.92 -3.95 -15.01
N THR A 182 -3.71 -4.53 -15.01
CA THR A 182 -2.69 -4.27 -16.03
C THR A 182 -3.21 -4.67 -17.41
N ARG A 183 -3.81 -5.86 -17.53
CA ARG A 183 -4.39 -6.32 -18.80
C ARG A 183 -5.46 -5.36 -19.31
N ALA A 184 -6.41 -4.97 -18.45
CA ALA A 184 -7.50 -4.08 -18.83
C ALA A 184 -6.98 -2.70 -19.29
N SER A 185 -6.05 -2.11 -18.55
CA SER A 185 -5.43 -0.82 -18.90
C SER A 185 -4.62 -0.93 -20.18
N ALA A 186 -3.82 -1.99 -20.35
CA ALA A 186 -3.01 -2.20 -21.54
C ALA A 186 -3.87 -2.43 -22.80
N MET A 187 -5.01 -3.12 -22.69
CA MET A 187 -5.92 -3.30 -23.83
C MET A 187 -6.49 -1.98 -24.32
N ILE A 188 -6.84 -1.06 -23.43
CA ILE A 188 -7.30 0.29 -23.79
C ILE A 188 -6.19 1.07 -24.52
N GLU A 189 -4.97 1.00 -24.00
CA GLU A 189 -3.83 1.72 -24.60
C GLU A 189 -3.38 1.12 -25.94
N LEU A 190 -3.55 -0.18 -26.15
CA LEU A 190 -3.22 -0.85 -27.43
C LEU A 190 -4.08 -0.36 -28.62
N GLU A 191 -5.26 0.20 -28.37
CA GLU A 191 -6.17 0.78 -29.37
C GLU A 191 -5.83 2.24 -29.72
N ARG A 192 -4.85 2.87 -29.03
CA ARG A 192 -4.47 4.26 -29.24
C ARG A 192 -3.60 4.46 -30.48
N ASP A 193 -3.79 5.60 -31.16
CA ASP A 193 -3.08 5.96 -32.39
C ASP A 193 -1.57 6.00 -32.21
N TYR A 194 -1.06 6.44 -31.04
CA TYR A 194 0.38 6.51 -30.79
C TYR A 194 1.04 5.11 -30.73
N VAL A 195 0.30 4.08 -30.27
CA VAL A 195 0.79 2.70 -30.27
C VAL A 195 0.83 2.17 -31.69
N THR A 196 -0.20 2.46 -32.49
CA THR A 196 -0.23 2.12 -33.91
C THR A 196 0.90 2.80 -34.68
N ALA A 197 1.12 4.10 -34.46
CA ALA A 197 2.24 4.84 -35.06
C ALA A 197 3.60 4.25 -34.65
N SER A 198 3.80 3.90 -33.37
CA SER A 198 5.02 3.26 -32.89
C SER A 198 5.25 1.90 -33.56
N ARG A 199 4.19 1.14 -33.78
CA ARG A 199 4.24 -0.15 -34.48
C ARG A 199 4.62 0.02 -35.96
N MET A 200 4.02 1.00 -36.62
CA MET A 200 4.36 1.34 -38.01
C MET A 200 5.80 1.84 -38.16
N ALA A 201 6.33 2.52 -37.17
CA ALA A 201 7.73 2.94 -37.11
C ALA A 201 8.71 1.79 -36.79
N GLY A 202 8.23 0.54 -36.70
CA GLY A 202 9.09 -0.64 -36.51
C GLY A 202 9.48 -0.91 -35.04
N ALA A 203 8.73 -0.37 -34.05
CA ALA A 203 9.02 -0.66 -32.65
C ALA A 203 8.83 -2.15 -32.34
N GLY A 204 9.84 -2.78 -31.76
CA GLY A 204 9.78 -4.17 -31.31
C GLY A 204 8.84 -4.35 -30.12
N LEU A 205 8.44 -5.61 -29.87
CA LEU A 205 7.45 -5.99 -28.84
C LEU A 205 7.78 -5.44 -27.45
N LEU A 206 9.00 -5.64 -26.97
CA LEU A 206 9.42 -5.17 -25.64
C LEU A 206 9.34 -3.63 -25.52
N ARG A 207 9.71 -2.91 -26.57
CA ARG A 207 9.60 -1.45 -26.61
C ARG A 207 8.14 -1.00 -26.56
N LEU A 208 7.24 -1.68 -27.28
CA LEU A 208 5.81 -1.39 -27.21
C LEU A 208 5.25 -1.66 -25.81
N MET A 209 5.60 -2.80 -25.19
CA MET A 209 5.11 -3.17 -23.85
C MET A 209 5.59 -2.20 -22.78
N PHE A 210 6.90 -2.01 -22.67
CA PHE A 210 7.50 -1.33 -21.50
C PHE A 210 7.73 0.17 -21.69
N VAL A 211 7.86 0.65 -22.93
CA VAL A 211 8.14 2.07 -23.21
C VAL A 211 6.91 2.80 -23.72
N ALA A 212 6.06 2.16 -24.55
CA ALA A 212 4.88 2.84 -25.08
C ALA A 212 3.64 2.65 -24.20
N VAL A 213 3.31 1.39 -23.82
CA VAL A 213 2.04 1.06 -23.15
C VAL A 213 2.15 1.18 -21.62
N LEU A 214 3.14 0.57 -20.99
CA LEU A 214 3.25 0.51 -19.53
C LEU A 214 3.22 1.88 -18.85
N PRO A 215 3.96 2.92 -19.29
CA PRO A 215 3.94 4.21 -18.63
C PRO A 215 2.54 4.85 -18.53
N ASN A 216 1.69 4.61 -19.54
CA ASN A 216 0.33 5.10 -19.56
C ASN A 216 -0.65 4.26 -18.69
N CYS A 217 -0.24 3.05 -18.30
CA CYS A 217 -0.96 2.21 -17.35
C CYS A 217 -0.58 2.45 -15.89
N MET A 218 0.44 3.29 -15.61
CA MET A 218 0.98 3.44 -14.26
C MET A 218 0.02 4.06 -13.26
N ALA A 219 -0.80 5.05 -13.67
CA ALA A 219 -1.70 5.75 -12.76
C ALA A 219 -2.68 4.79 -12.04
N PRO A 220 -3.48 3.96 -12.72
CA PRO A 220 -4.35 3.00 -12.05
C PRO A 220 -3.58 1.94 -11.24
N LEU A 221 -2.37 1.56 -11.68
CA LEU A 221 -1.54 0.60 -10.95
C LEU A 221 -1.01 1.17 -9.64
N LEU A 222 -0.60 2.43 -9.61
CA LEU A 222 -0.16 3.11 -8.38
C LEU A 222 -1.31 3.25 -7.38
N ILE A 223 -2.51 3.63 -7.84
CA ILE A 223 -3.70 3.69 -7.00
C ILE A 223 -4.02 2.30 -6.43
N HIS A 224 -3.98 1.26 -7.26
CA HIS A 224 -4.21 -0.10 -6.80
C HIS A 224 -3.14 -0.57 -5.80
N ALA A 225 -1.88 -0.15 -5.97
CA ALA A 225 -0.80 -0.48 -5.06
C ALA A 225 -1.00 0.11 -3.66
N THR A 226 -1.51 1.34 -3.54
CA THR A 226 -1.82 1.93 -2.22
C THR A 226 -2.93 1.16 -1.51
N LEU A 227 -4.00 0.79 -2.21
CA LEU A 227 -5.08 -0.02 -1.65
C LEU A 227 -4.60 -1.43 -1.28
N SER A 228 -3.77 -2.05 -2.12
CA SER A 228 -3.17 -3.36 -1.84
C SER A 228 -2.23 -3.32 -0.64
N PHE A 229 -1.50 -2.22 -0.43
CA PHE A 229 -0.65 -2.04 0.75
C PHE A 229 -1.48 -1.99 2.05
N SER A 230 -2.61 -1.27 2.03
CA SER A 230 -3.55 -1.26 3.15
C SER A 230 -4.08 -2.65 3.47
N ASN A 231 -4.53 -3.39 2.45
CA ASN A 231 -5.02 -4.76 2.60
C ASN A 231 -3.91 -5.71 3.09
N ALA A 232 -2.67 -5.56 2.58
CA ALA A 232 -1.55 -6.39 3.01
C ALA A 232 -1.26 -6.25 4.52
N ILE A 233 -1.39 -5.06 5.11
CA ILE A 233 -1.25 -4.86 6.56
C ILE A 233 -2.35 -5.62 7.31
N LEU A 234 -3.59 -5.61 6.83
CA LEU A 234 -4.68 -6.36 7.44
C LEU A 234 -4.49 -7.88 7.30
N ASP A 235 -4.08 -8.34 6.13
CA ASP A 235 -3.87 -9.77 5.86
C ASP A 235 -2.71 -10.32 6.70
N ILE A 236 -1.62 -9.54 6.89
CA ILE A 236 -0.53 -9.90 7.80
C ILE A 236 -1.01 -9.99 9.24
N ALA A 237 -1.78 -9.00 9.68
CA ALA A 237 -2.33 -9.00 11.03
C ALA A 237 -3.24 -10.24 11.24
N ALA A 238 -4.04 -10.60 10.22
CA ALA A 238 -4.88 -11.80 10.26
C ALA A 238 -4.04 -13.10 10.28
N LEU A 239 -3.01 -13.20 9.44
CA LEU A 239 -2.09 -14.35 9.45
C LEU A 239 -1.30 -14.44 10.76
N GLY A 240 -0.85 -13.30 11.30
CA GLY A 240 -0.21 -13.19 12.61
C GLY A 240 -1.15 -13.66 13.73
N PHE A 241 -2.41 -13.23 13.70
CA PHE A 241 -3.44 -13.67 14.65
C PHE A 241 -3.69 -15.18 14.59
N LEU A 242 -3.55 -15.81 13.43
CA LEU A 242 -3.64 -17.26 13.26
C LEU A 242 -2.34 -17.99 13.61
N GLY A 243 -1.29 -17.28 14.05
CA GLY A 243 0.01 -17.85 14.40
C GLY A 243 0.89 -18.26 13.22
N LEU A 244 0.47 -17.89 11.99
CA LEU A 244 1.20 -18.22 10.76
C LEU A 244 2.16 -17.10 10.31
N GLY A 245 2.00 -15.87 10.83
CA GLY A 245 2.80 -14.70 10.47
C GLY A 245 4.22 -14.70 11.03
N VAL A 246 4.68 -13.53 11.44
CA VAL A 246 5.97 -13.34 12.11
C VAL A 246 5.99 -14.12 13.42
N GLN A 247 7.09 -14.82 13.67
CA GLN A 247 7.19 -15.62 14.90
C GLN A 247 7.77 -14.81 16.06
N PRO A 248 7.28 -15.00 17.30
CA PRO A 248 7.92 -14.44 18.48
C PRO A 248 9.41 -14.82 18.56
N PRO A 249 10.28 -13.97 19.15
CA PRO A 249 9.95 -12.77 19.93
C PRO A 249 9.83 -11.48 19.11
N THR A 250 9.98 -11.52 17.79
CA THR A 250 10.00 -10.34 16.92
C THR A 250 8.69 -9.53 17.06
N PRO A 251 8.76 -8.22 17.35
CA PRO A 251 7.58 -7.39 17.43
C PRO A 251 6.97 -7.18 16.03
N GLU A 252 5.67 -7.46 15.91
CA GLU A 252 4.85 -7.22 14.73
C GLU A 252 3.40 -7.02 15.22
N TRP A 253 2.67 -6.09 14.62
CA TRP A 253 1.36 -5.66 15.15
C TRP A 253 0.31 -6.78 15.20
N GLY A 254 0.28 -7.68 14.21
CA GLY A 254 -0.65 -8.80 14.18
C GLY A 254 -0.33 -9.87 15.23
N THR A 255 0.94 -10.19 15.42
CA THR A 255 1.38 -11.14 16.47
C THR A 255 1.17 -10.57 17.86
N MET A 256 1.30 -9.24 18.04
CA MET A 256 0.95 -8.58 19.31
C MET A 256 -0.53 -8.74 19.62
N LEU A 257 -1.42 -8.60 18.62
CA LEU A 257 -2.86 -8.87 18.81
C LEU A 257 -3.14 -10.34 19.12
N ALA A 258 -2.43 -11.27 18.49
CA ALA A 258 -2.60 -12.70 18.74
C ALA A 258 -2.27 -13.07 20.19
N SER A 259 -1.13 -12.59 20.69
CA SER A 259 -0.70 -12.82 22.08
C SER A 259 -1.65 -12.18 23.10
N ALA A 260 -2.26 -11.05 22.73
CA ALA A 260 -3.15 -10.29 23.60
C ALA A 260 -4.55 -10.92 23.77
N ARG A 261 -4.91 -11.92 22.95
CA ARG A 261 -6.28 -12.46 22.87
C ARG A 261 -6.82 -12.92 24.22
N ASP A 262 -6.01 -13.60 25.00
CA ASP A 262 -6.43 -14.19 26.27
C ASP A 262 -6.56 -13.13 27.40
N TYR A 263 -6.12 -11.90 27.15
CA TYR A 263 -6.07 -10.81 28.13
C TYR A 263 -7.07 -9.68 27.85
N ILE A 264 -8.01 -9.85 26.91
CA ILE A 264 -8.99 -8.83 26.51
C ILE A 264 -9.78 -8.26 27.67
N THR A 265 -10.15 -9.10 28.64
CA THR A 265 -10.97 -8.71 29.80
C THR A 265 -10.15 -8.17 30.97
N SER A 266 -8.87 -8.56 31.09
CA SER A 266 -8.02 -8.21 32.24
C SER A 266 -7.05 -7.06 31.91
N ALA A 267 -6.58 -6.97 30.65
CA ALA A 267 -5.59 -6.00 30.21
C ALA A 267 -5.93 -5.45 28.82
N TRP A 268 -7.02 -4.68 28.74
CA TRP A 268 -7.59 -4.15 27.50
C TRP A 268 -6.55 -3.41 26.61
N TRP A 269 -5.54 -2.76 27.22
CA TRP A 269 -4.51 -1.98 26.49
C TRP A 269 -3.64 -2.84 25.60
N VAL A 270 -3.39 -4.10 25.98
CA VAL A 270 -2.53 -5.03 25.18
C VAL A 270 -3.14 -5.30 23.81
N VAL A 271 -4.48 -5.31 23.71
CA VAL A 271 -5.24 -5.48 22.45
C VAL A 271 -5.45 -4.13 21.75
N THR A 272 -5.86 -3.12 22.53
CA THR A 272 -6.33 -1.85 21.97
C THR A 272 -5.18 -1.07 21.33
N MET A 273 -3.97 -1.07 21.89
CA MET A 273 -2.85 -0.30 21.37
C MET A 273 -2.37 -0.79 19.99
N PRO A 274 -2.10 -2.09 19.77
CA PRO A 274 -1.80 -2.59 18.45
C PRO A 274 -2.97 -2.42 17.47
N GLY A 275 -4.20 -2.66 17.91
CA GLY A 275 -5.40 -2.49 17.10
C GLY A 275 -5.58 -1.07 16.59
N LEU A 276 -5.42 -0.06 17.45
CA LEU A 276 -5.47 1.35 17.05
C LEU A 276 -4.32 1.74 16.10
N THR A 277 -3.14 1.16 16.29
CA THR A 277 -2.00 1.42 15.42
C THR A 277 -2.25 0.87 14.01
N ILE A 278 -2.78 -0.35 13.90
CA ILE A 278 -3.19 -0.93 12.62
C ILE A 278 -4.29 -0.07 11.99
N LEU A 279 -5.34 0.26 12.74
CA LEU A 279 -6.46 1.09 12.26
C LEU A 279 -5.97 2.44 11.72
N ALA A 280 -5.15 3.16 12.50
CA ALA A 280 -4.61 4.44 12.08
C ALA A 280 -3.76 4.34 10.81
N SER A 281 -2.92 3.30 10.70
CA SER A 281 -2.09 3.07 9.52
C SER A 281 -2.93 2.74 8.28
N VAL A 282 -3.86 1.81 8.39
CA VAL A 282 -4.76 1.39 7.29
C VAL A 282 -5.63 2.56 6.81
N LEU A 283 -6.24 3.29 7.74
CA LEU A 283 -7.05 4.47 7.40
C LEU A 283 -6.21 5.54 6.69
N SER A 284 -5.00 5.79 7.18
CA SER A 284 -4.09 6.79 6.61
C SER A 284 -3.65 6.43 5.20
N ILE A 285 -3.34 5.16 4.94
CA ILE A 285 -2.98 4.66 3.60
C ILE A 285 -4.17 4.81 2.65
N ASN A 286 -5.38 4.47 3.08
CA ASN A 286 -6.58 4.59 2.26
C ASN A 286 -6.88 6.06 1.91
N LEU A 287 -6.81 6.97 2.90
CA LEU A 287 -6.98 8.40 2.65
C LEU A 287 -5.92 8.97 1.69
N MET A 288 -4.68 8.51 1.82
CA MET A 288 -3.60 8.87 0.89
C MET A 288 -3.86 8.30 -0.51
N GLY A 289 -4.34 7.07 -0.61
CA GLY A 289 -4.72 6.42 -1.86
C GLY A 289 -5.85 7.15 -2.60
N ASP A 290 -6.87 7.58 -1.87
CA ASP A 290 -7.97 8.38 -2.43
C ASP A 290 -7.47 9.73 -2.97
N GLY A 291 -6.61 10.42 -2.24
CA GLY A 291 -5.99 11.66 -2.74
C GLY A 291 -5.08 11.45 -3.95
N LEU A 292 -4.36 10.33 -4.00
CA LEU A 292 -3.58 9.95 -5.17
C LEU A 292 -4.47 9.70 -6.39
N ARG A 293 -5.62 9.05 -6.19
CA ARG A 293 -6.63 8.83 -7.22
C ARG A 293 -7.17 10.15 -7.75
N ASP A 294 -7.59 11.06 -6.86
CA ASP A 294 -8.13 12.37 -7.24
C ASP A 294 -7.12 13.19 -8.04
N ALA A 295 -5.85 13.20 -7.61
CA ALA A 295 -4.77 13.94 -8.27
C ALA A 295 -4.34 13.34 -9.62
N LEU A 296 -4.53 12.03 -9.83
CA LEU A 296 -4.19 11.32 -11.07
C LEU A 296 -5.36 11.20 -12.06
N ASP A 297 -6.60 11.55 -11.68
CA ASP A 297 -7.77 11.43 -12.57
C ASP A 297 -7.84 12.60 -13.57
N PRO A 298 -7.65 12.35 -14.89
CA PRO A 298 -7.69 13.40 -15.90
C PRO A 298 -9.09 14.02 -16.11
N ARG A 299 -10.15 13.35 -15.62
CA ARG A 299 -11.53 13.78 -15.83
C ARG A 299 -11.88 14.96 -14.93
N LEU A 300 -11.33 15.02 -13.73
CA LEU A 300 -11.54 16.13 -12.80
C LEU A 300 -10.90 17.43 -13.30
N LYS A 301 -9.80 17.34 -14.09
CA LYS A 301 -9.10 18.49 -14.67
C LYS A 301 -9.88 19.22 -15.78
N ARG A 302 -10.97 18.65 -16.32
CA ARG A 302 -11.78 19.26 -17.39
C ARG A 302 -12.96 20.08 -16.88
N ILE A 303 -13.21 20.10 -15.57
CA ILE A 303 -14.40 20.76 -14.97
C ILE A 303 -14.00 22.01 -14.17
N SER A 304 -12.71 22.21 -13.92
CA SER A 304 -12.13 23.41 -13.30
C SER A 304 -11.50 24.31 -14.38
#